data_42778a43f374eb48fb9d16c9c86d91b1
#
_entry.id   42778a43f374eb48fb9d16c9c86d91b1
#
_cell.length_a   1.000
_cell.length_b   1.000
_cell.length_c   1.000
_cell.angle_alpha   90.00
_cell.angle_beta   90.00
_cell.angle_gamma   90.00
#
_symmetry.space_group_name_H-M   'P 1'
#
loop_
_entity.id
_entity.type
_entity.pdbx_description
1 polymer ?
#
loop_
_entity_poly.entity_id
_entity_poly.type
_entity_poly.pdbx_seq_one_letter_code
_entity_poly.pdbx_strand_id
1 'polypeptide(L)'
;MLVYTSGVGCLSLILVDGQRRPWARGKRTAACAFFMDLSGNKDLLDRPLVAFFASRNAPREALELATRWAQEIAQTDKIVISGFHSPIERAVLDVLLTHSCSVVVTLGRSLYRKIPAHLQAAYDENRLLFVSFRNYSRHSYCNSQIRNWATANLADELVFAPFDDMSQLSTLHFTYANSTTCLIL
;
A
#
# COMPACT_ATOMS: atom_id res chain seq x y z
N MET A 1 -10.52 -15.93 -17.33
CA MET A 1 -9.70 -16.72 -18.27
C MET A 1 -8.25 -16.54 -17.84
N LEU A 2 -7.69 -17.54 -17.18
CA LEU A 2 -6.30 -17.56 -16.73
C LEU A 2 -5.40 -17.77 -17.94
N VAL A 3 -4.49 -16.86 -18.22
CA VAL A 3 -3.43 -17.08 -19.20
C VAL A 3 -2.12 -17.27 -18.44
N TYR A 4 -1.67 -18.50 -18.35
CA TYR A 4 -0.30 -18.85 -18.00
C TYR A 4 0.58 -18.65 -19.23
N THR A 5 1.62 -17.85 -19.17
CA THR A 5 2.71 -17.88 -20.13
C THR A 5 4.03 -18.04 -19.38
N SER A 6 4.62 -19.22 -19.52
CA SER A 6 5.99 -19.51 -19.13
C SER A 6 6.94 -18.94 -20.20
N GLY A 7 7.94 -18.16 -19.79
CA GLY A 7 9.09 -17.84 -20.66
C GLY A 7 9.47 -16.36 -20.64
N VAL A 8 10.61 -16.10 -20.04
CA VAL A 8 11.55 -14.98 -20.24
C VAL A 8 10.93 -13.66 -20.76
N GLY A 9 10.69 -12.73 -19.86
CA GLY A 9 10.23 -11.38 -20.20
C GLY A 9 8.87 -11.05 -19.61
N CYS A 10 8.72 -11.10 -18.28
CA CYS A 10 7.44 -10.83 -17.65
C CYS A 10 7.18 -9.33 -17.57
N LEU A 11 6.35 -8.81 -18.49
CA LEU A 11 5.66 -7.54 -18.35
C LEU A 11 4.56 -7.72 -17.30
N SER A 12 4.74 -7.13 -16.12
CA SER A 12 3.69 -7.07 -15.10
C SER A 12 2.58 -6.15 -15.61
N LEU A 13 1.44 -6.74 -16.00
CA LEU A 13 0.27 -6.00 -16.42
C LEU A 13 -0.65 -5.85 -15.20
N ILE A 14 -0.95 -4.62 -14.84
CA ILE A 14 -2.02 -4.29 -13.90
C ILE A 14 -3.25 -3.92 -14.72
N LEU A 15 -4.37 -4.59 -14.45
CA LEU A 15 -5.66 -4.21 -15.04
C LEU A 15 -6.36 -3.24 -14.09
N VAL A 16 -6.46 -1.99 -14.52
CA VAL A 16 -7.24 -0.95 -13.86
C VAL A 16 -8.50 -0.75 -14.69
N ASP A 17 -9.69 -0.87 -14.09
CA ASP A 17 -11.00 -0.70 -14.75
C ASP A 17 -11.12 -1.49 -16.08
N GLY A 18 -10.57 -2.71 -16.12
CA GLY A 18 -10.59 -3.55 -17.32
C GLY A 18 -9.62 -3.13 -18.43
N GLN A 19 -8.85 -2.07 -18.28
CA GLN A 19 -7.83 -1.64 -19.24
C GLN A 19 -6.43 -2.12 -18.82
N ARG A 20 -5.64 -2.56 -19.84
CA ARG A 20 -4.26 -2.94 -19.64
C ARG A 20 -3.37 -1.70 -19.59
N ARG A 21 -2.79 -1.39 -18.43
CA ARG A 21 -1.73 -0.39 -18.33
C ARG A 21 -0.39 -1.12 -18.19
N PRO A 22 0.63 -0.78 -19.00
CA PRO A 22 1.97 -1.32 -18.80
C PRO A 22 2.54 -0.69 -17.52
N TRP A 23 2.88 -1.51 -16.53
CA TRP A 23 3.65 -1.08 -15.37
C TRP A 23 5.11 -0.92 -15.81
N ALA A 24 5.45 0.27 -16.21
CA ALA A 24 6.81 0.57 -16.62
C ALA A 24 7.49 1.39 -15.52
N ARG A 25 8.24 0.73 -14.68
CA ARG A 25 9.51 1.23 -14.16
C ARG A 25 10.28 0.08 -13.50
N GLY A 26 10.91 -0.75 -14.33
CA GLY A 26 12.17 -1.44 -13.98
C GLY A 26 12.18 -2.43 -12.83
N LYS A 27 11.04 -2.85 -12.24
CA LYS A 27 11.03 -3.78 -11.12
C LYS A 27 10.58 -5.18 -11.54
N ARG A 28 11.53 -6.08 -11.52
CA ARG A 28 11.36 -7.51 -11.72
C ARG A 28 10.93 -8.15 -10.40
N THR A 29 9.68 -8.45 -10.21
CA THR A 29 9.26 -9.50 -9.29
C THR A 29 8.00 -10.16 -9.83
N ALA A 30 7.88 -11.47 -9.60
CA ALA A 30 6.90 -12.39 -10.14
C ALA A 30 5.54 -11.77 -10.48
N ALA A 31 5.16 -11.89 -11.74
CA ALA A 31 3.94 -11.34 -12.30
C ALA A 31 2.69 -11.93 -11.63
N CYS A 32 2.19 -11.22 -10.63
CA CYS A 32 0.80 -11.37 -10.22
C CYS A 32 0.00 -10.25 -10.90
N ALA A 33 -0.81 -10.59 -11.89
CA ALA A 33 -1.82 -9.65 -12.38
C ALA A 33 -2.87 -9.45 -11.27
N PHE A 34 -2.86 -8.28 -10.64
CA PHE A 34 -3.89 -7.92 -9.70
C PHE A 34 -5.00 -7.19 -10.44
N PHE A 35 -6.23 -7.66 -10.27
CA PHE A 35 -7.39 -6.86 -10.61
C PHE A 35 -7.60 -5.84 -9.50
N MET A 36 -7.66 -4.56 -9.86
CA MET A 36 -7.86 -3.48 -8.91
C MET A 36 -9.14 -2.72 -9.22
N ASP A 37 -9.98 -2.57 -8.19
CA ASP A 37 -11.07 -1.61 -8.19
C ASP A 37 -10.56 -0.33 -7.51
N LEU A 38 -10.81 0.82 -8.12
CA LEU A 38 -10.31 2.12 -7.68
C LEU A 38 -11.47 3.07 -7.36
N SER A 39 -11.32 3.89 -6.32
CA SER A 39 -12.25 4.98 -5.98
C SER A 39 -11.48 6.18 -5.43
N GLY A 40 -11.62 7.33 -6.06
CA GLY A 40 -10.90 8.57 -5.76
C GLY A 40 -9.89 8.94 -6.86
N ASN A 41 -8.86 9.69 -6.49
CA ASN A 41 -7.89 10.25 -7.44
C ASN A 41 -6.88 9.18 -7.93
N LYS A 42 -7.07 8.70 -9.15
CA LYS A 42 -6.23 7.66 -9.77
C LYS A 42 -4.82 8.15 -10.13
N ASP A 43 -4.64 9.45 -10.33
CA ASP A 43 -3.35 10.04 -10.73
C ASP A 43 -2.29 9.90 -9.62
N LEU A 44 -2.73 9.61 -8.39
CA LEU A 44 -1.82 9.33 -7.28
C LEU A 44 -0.96 8.09 -7.52
N LEU A 45 -1.39 7.14 -8.36
CA LEU A 45 -0.59 5.97 -8.71
C LEU A 45 0.55 6.26 -9.68
N ASP A 46 0.55 7.40 -10.35
CA ASP A 46 1.61 7.82 -11.28
C ASP A 46 2.74 8.58 -10.56
N ARG A 47 2.57 8.86 -9.26
CA ARG A 47 3.57 9.54 -8.43
C ARG A 47 4.46 8.53 -7.67
N PRO A 48 5.62 8.97 -7.14
CA PRO A 48 6.47 8.11 -6.31
C PRO A 48 5.70 7.59 -5.08
N LEU A 49 5.59 6.26 -4.97
CA LEU A 49 4.84 5.59 -3.91
C LEU A 49 5.77 5.00 -2.86
N VAL A 50 5.49 5.26 -1.59
CA VAL A 50 6.17 4.67 -0.45
C VAL A 50 5.17 3.81 0.32
N ALA A 51 5.36 2.49 0.33
CA ALA A 51 4.53 1.60 1.13
C ALA A 51 4.96 1.62 2.59
N PHE A 52 4.00 1.84 3.49
CA PHE A 52 4.23 1.77 4.93
C PHE A 52 3.54 0.56 5.54
N PHE A 53 4.28 -0.21 6.34
CA PHE A 53 3.78 -1.40 7.02
C PHE A 53 4.09 -1.38 8.51
N ALA A 54 3.09 -1.68 9.33
CA ALA A 54 3.26 -1.85 10.77
C ALA A 54 2.45 -3.03 11.30
N SER A 55 3.08 -3.82 12.17
CA SER A 55 2.42 -4.93 12.85
C SER A 55 1.41 -4.41 13.89
N ARG A 56 0.38 -5.23 14.20
CA ARG A 56 -0.53 -4.95 15.32
C ARG A 56 0.17 -5.06 16.67
N ASN A 57 1.14 -5.97 16.75
CA ASN A 57 1.90 -6.28 17.97
C ASN A 57 3.32 -5.68 17.85
N ALA A 58 3.44 -4.49 17.29
CA ALA A 58 4.72 -3.82 17.19
C ALA A 58 5.23 -3.38 18.58
N PRO A 59 6.56 -3.27 18.78
CA PRO A 59 7.16 -2.70 19.98
C PRO A 59 6.62 -1.29 20.27
N ARG A 60 6.70 -0.88 21.55
CA ARG A 60 6.16 0.43 21.97
C ARG A 60 6.84 1.60 21.26
N GLU A 61 8.12 1.48 21.01
CA GLU A 61 8.97 2.48 20.35
C GLU A 61 8.57 2.70 18.88
N ALA A 62 7.96 1.69 18.27
CA ALA A 62 7.57 1.72 16.87
C ALA A 62 6.56 2.84 16.55
N LEU A 63 5.69 3.21 17.51
CA LEU A 63 4.73 4.30 17.33
C LEU A 63 5.44 5.65 17.20
N GLU A 64 6.42 5.91 18.06
CA GLU A 64 7.18 7.18 18.05
C GLU A 64 8.01 7.31 16.77
N LEU A 65 8.73 6.24 16.39
CA LEU A 65 9.52 6.20 15.17
C LEU A 65 8.64 6.41 13.93
N ALA A 66 7.52 5.72 13.85
CA ALA A 66 6.58 5.84 12.73
C ALA A 66 5.95 7.24 12.63
N THR A 67 5.63 7.85 13.78
CA THR A 67 5.06 9.21 13.82
C THR A 67 6.08 10.25 13.35
N ARG A 68 7.33 10.13 13.79
CA ARG A 68 8.43 10.99 13.34
C ARG A 68 8.66 10.85 11.83
N TRP A 69 8.76 9.62 11.36
CA TRP A 69 8.88 9.35 9.93
C TRP A 69 7.70 9.93 9.12
N ALA A 70 6.47 9.82 9.64
CA ALA A 70 5.30 10.39 8.97
C ALA A 70 5.37 11.93 8.86
N GLN A 71 5.91 12.61 9.87
CA GLN A 71 6.16 14.06 9.83
C GLN A 71 7.23 14.43 8.81
N GLU A 72 8.29 13.63 8.70
CA GLU A 72 9.38 13.84 7.74
C GLU A 72 8.90 13.63 6.29
N ILE A 73 8.21 12.51 6.02
CA ILE A 73 7.71 12.20 4.68
C ILE A 73 6.62 13.18 4.22
N ALA A 74 5.85 13.74 5.16
CA ALA A 74 4.85 14.76 4.88
C ALA A 74 5.44 16.06 4.27
N GLN A 75 6.75 16.27 4.41
CA GLN A 75 7.45 17.42 3.81
C GLN A 75 7.94 17.13 2.37
N THR A 76 7.66 15.94 1.85
CA THR A 76 8.06 15.51 0.52
C THR A 76 6.86 15.42 -0.42
N ASP A 77 7.11 15.23 -1.70
CA ASP A 77 6.07 15.00 -2.72
C ASP A 77 5.71 13.51 -2.89
N LYS A 78 6.30 12.63 -2.08
CA LYS A 78 6.01 11.19 -2.10
C LYS A 78 4.61 10.89 -1.56
N ILE A 79 3.97 9.87 -2.14
CA ILE A 79 2.66 9.41 -1.70
C ILE A 79 2.81 8.17 -0.83
N VAL A 80 2.24 8.21 0.37
CA VAL A 80 2.23 7.03 1.24
C VAL A 80 1.05 6.13 0.86
N ILE A 81 1.38 4.85 0.61
CA ILE A 81 0.41 3.79 0.33
C ILE A 81 0.44 2.76 1.46
N SER A 82 -0.70 2.48 2.07
CA SER A 82 -0.81 1.50 3.17
C SER A 82 -2.22 0.97 3.34
N GLY A 83 -2.37 -0.08 4.14
CA GLY A 83 -3.67 -0.57 4.57
C GLY A 83 -4.31 0.26 5.67
N PHE A 84 -3.52 0.97 6.45
CA PHE A 84 -3.93 1.78 7.61
C PHE A 84 -4.84 1.05 8.60
N HIS A 85 -4.51 -0.23 8.87
CA HIS A 85 -5.32 -1.10 9.74
C HIS A 85 -4.74 -1.28 11.15
N SER A 86 -3.41 -1.31 11.30
CA SER A 86 -2.79 -1.38 12.61
C SER A 86 -2.92 -0.03 13.34
N PRO A 87 -2.80 0.01 14.67
CA PRO A 87 -2.81 1.27 15.41
C PRO A 87 -1.74 2.25 14.93
N ILE A 88 -0.54 1.74 14.64
CA ILE A 88 0.58 2.56 14.15
C ILE A 88 0.31 3.09 12.74
N GLU A 89 -0.20 2.24 11.84
CA GLU A 89 -0.57 2.70 10.50
C GLU A 89 -1.65 3.80 10.54
N ARG A 90 -2.61 3.72 11.48
CA ARG A 90 -3.62 4.78 11.68
C ARG A 90 -3.01 6.07 12.18
N ALA A 91 -2.09 6.00 13.16
CA ALA A 91 -1.38 7.17 13.64
C ALA A 91 -0.59 7.87 12.52
N VAL A 92 0.06 7.10 11.65
CA VAL A 92 0.73 7.62 10.44
C VAL A 92 -0.30 8.30 9.51
N LEU A 93 -1.45 7.67 9.27
CA LEU A 93 -2.51 8.26 8.45
C LEU A 93 -3.00 9.60 9.03
N ASP A 94 -3.22 9.66 10.34
CA ASP A 94 -3.69 10.87 11.03
C ASP A 94 -2.68 12.02 10.87
N VAL A 95 -1.37 11.74 10.98
CA VAL A 95 -0.31 12.72 10.73
C VAL A 95 -0.36 13.21 9.29
N LEU A 96 -0.41 12.30 8.30
CA LEU A 96 -0.44 12.65 6.89
C LEU A 96 -1.67 13.50 6.52
N LEU A 97 -2.85 13.15 7.04
CA LEU A 97 -4.08 13.91 6.82
C LEU A 97 -4.01 15.30 7.44
N THR A 98 -3.44 15.43 8.65
CA THR A 98 -3.23 16.70 9.33
C THR A 98 -2.32 17.64 8.51
N HIS A 99 -1.34 17.09 7.82
CA HIS A 99 -0.45 17.84 6.93
C HIS A 99 -1.00 17.99 5.50
N SER A 100 -2.26 17.66 5.28
CA SER A 100 -2.92 17.74 3.97
C SER A 100 -2.23 16.91 2.87
N CYS A 101 -1.51 15.86 3.24
CA CYS A 101 -0.84 14.97 2.28
C CYS A 101 -1.85 14.13 1.50
N SER A 102 -1.45 13.76 0.28
CA SER A 102 -2.17 12.77 -0.51
C SER A 102 -1.78 11.36 -0.06
N VAL A 103 -2.74 10.45 0.00
CA VAL A 103 -2.53 9.07 0.45
C VAL A 103 -3.27 8.06 -0.42
N VAL A 104 -2.74 6.84 -0.49
CA VAL A 104 -3.40 5.70 -1.13
C VAL A 104 -3.72 4.64 -0.07
N VAL A 105 -5.01 4.36 0.10
CA VAL A 105 -5.52 3.38 1.07
C VAL A 105 -5.80 2.06 0.38
N THR A 106 -5.08 1.01 0.75
CA THR A 106 -5.26 -0.33 0.18
C THR A 106 -6.18 -1.18 1.06
N LEU A 107 -7.17 -1.79 0.43
CA LEU A 107 -8.23 -2.51 1.12
C LEU A 107 -8.07 -4.02 0.94
N GLY A 108 -8.13 -4.78 2.04
CA GLY A 108 -8.29 -6.24 2.06
C GLY A 108 -9.74 -6.68 1.89
N ARG A 109 -10.57 -5.84 1.27
CA ARG A 109 -12.01 -6.02 1.02
C ARG A 109 -12.43 -5.18 -0.18
N SER A 110 -13.69 -5.33 -0.62
CA SER A 110 -14.28 -4.45 -1.65
C SER A 110 -14.28 -2.98 -1.23
N LEU A 111 -14.37 -2.09 -2.21
CA LEU A 111 -14.45 -0.64 -2.00
C LEU A 111 -15.60 -0.27 -1.04
N TYR A 112 -15.43 0.85 -0.37
CA TYR A 112 -16.46 1.40 0.51
C TYR A 112 -17.68 1.86 -0.30
N ARG A 113 -18.88 1.50 0.15
CA ARG A 113 -20.12 2.06 -0.38
C ARG A 113 -20.36 3.50 0.08
N LYS A 114 -19.84 3.83 1.28
CA LYS A 114 -19.86 5.16 1.86
C LYS A 114 -18.49 5.45 2.42
N ILE A 115 -17.89 6.56 2.03
CA ILE A 115 -16.57 6.97 2.51
C ILE A 115 -16.62 7.17 4.03
N PRO A 116 -15.64 6.64 4.79
CA PRO A 116 -15.54 6.91 6.23
C PRO A 116 -15.41 8.41 6.52
N ALA A 117 -16.13 8.89 7.53
CA ALA A 117 -16.23 10.33 7.82
C ALA A 117 -14.86 11.02 7.99
N HIS A 118 -13.90 10.36 8.65
CA HIS A 118 -12.54 10.90 8.84
C HIS A 118 -11.70 11.00 7.56
N LEU A 119 -12.12 10.34 6.47
CA LEU A 119 -11.46 10.38 5.15
C LEU A 119 -12.22 11.24 4.14
N GLN A 120 -13.43 11.69 4.47
CA GLN A 120 -14.31 12.38 3.53
C GLN A 120 -13.67 13.65 2.97
N ALA A 121 -13.07 14.48 3.84
CA ALA A 121 -12.43 15.73 3.42
C ALA A 121 -11.28 15.47 2.41
N ALA A 122 -10.39 14.53 2.73
CA ALA A 122 -9.29 14.18 1.82
C ALA A 122 -9.79 13.59 0.49
N TYR A 123 -10.91 12.87 0.52
CA TYR A 123 -11.53 12.32 -0.68
C TYR A 123 -12.12 13.42 -1.57
N ASP A 124 -12.86 14.37 -0.98
CA ASP A 124 -13.51 15.48 -1.70
C ASP A 124 -12.47 16.46 -2.28
N GLU A 125 -11.32 16.58 -1.62
CA GLU A 125 -10.17 17.38 -2.05
C GLU A 125 -9.24 16.66 -3.06
N ASN A 126 -9.65 15.49 -3.58
CA ASN A 126 -8.84 14.67 -4.51
C ASN A 126 -7.45 14.26 -3.98
N ARG A 127 -7.27 14.20 -2.66
CA ARG A 127 -6.03 13.77 -1.98
C ARG A 127 -6.06 12.30 -1.58
N LEU A 128 -7.12 11.56 -1.92
CA LEU A 128 -7.30 10.18 -1.48
C LEU A 128 -7.61 9.27 -2.67
N LEU A 129 -7.00 8.07 -2.64
CA LEU A 129 -7.36 6.95 -3.50
C LEU A 129 -7.57 5.70 -2.65
N PHE A 130 -8.69 5.03 -2.84
CA PHE A 130 -8.90 3.67 -2.37
C PHE A 130 -8.57 2.67 -3.47
N VAL A 131 -7.80 1.62 -3.10
CA VAL A 131 -7.46 0.50 -3.97
C VAL A 131 -7.94 -0.79 -3.33
N SER A 132 -8.79 -1.54 -4.03
CA SER A 132 -9.21 -2.88 -3.65
C SER A 132 -8.62 -3.89 -4.64
N PHE A 133 -7.91 -4.90 -4.16
CA PHE A 133 -7.26 -5.89 -5.02
C PHE A 133 -8.14 -7.09 -5.36
N ARG A 134 -9.26 -7.23 -4.65
CA ARG A 134 -10.28 -8.25 -4.92
C ARG A 134 -11.63 -7.84 -4.35
N ASN A 135 -12.67 -8.27 -5.00
CA ASN A 135 -14.05 -7.99 -4.57
C ASN A 135 -14.49 -8.91 -3.41
N TYR A 136 -13.79 -8.83 -2.27
CA TYR A 136 -14.18 -9.55 -1.07
C TYR A 136 -15.21 -8.76 -0.26
N SER A 137 -16.30 -9.40 0.07
CA SER A 137 -17.35 -8.78 0.91
C SER A 137 -16.89 -8.51 2.35
N ARG A 138 -15.92 -9.28 2.86
CA ARG A 138 -15.43 -9.20 4.23
C ARG A 138 -13.90 -9.24 4.28
N HIS A 139 -13.36 -8.56 5.29
CA HIS A 139 -11.94 -8.65 5.63
C HIS A 139 -11.62 -10.04 6.21
N SER A 140 -10.50 -10.63 5.80
CA SER A 140 -9.93 -11.85 6.38
C SER A 140 -8.41 -11.70 6.54
N TYR A 141 -7.81 -12.60 7.31
CA TYR A 141 -6.37 -12.68 7.47
C TYR A 141 -5.65 -12.88 6.12
N CYS A 142 -6.13 -13.82 5.33
CA CYS A 142 -5.59 -14.11 4.00
C CYS A 142 -5.68 -12.89 3.07
N ASN A 143 -6.81 -12.14 3.14
CA ASN A 143 -6.98 -10.93 2.35
C ASN A 143 -6.01 -9.82 2.78
N SER A 144 -5.64 -9.75 4.07
CA SER A 144 -4.63 -8.81 4.56
C SER A 144 -3.25 -9.12 4.00
N GLN A 145 -2.87 -10.40 3.92
CA GLN A 145 -1.61 -10.81 3.32
C GLN A 145 -1.57 -10.45 1.84
N ILE A 146 -2.60 -10.84 1.07
CA ILE A 146 -2.71 -10.51 -0.36
C ILE A 146 -2.61 -9.00 -0.58
N ARG A 147 -3.33 -8.21 0.23
CA ARG A 147 -3.24 -6.75 0.19
C ARG A 147 -1.81 -6.26 0.42
N ASN A 148 -1.12 -6.74 1.47
CA ASN A 148 0.24 -6.31 1.77
C ASN A 148 1.20 -6.61 0.62
N TRP A 149 1.13 -7.80 0.03
CA TRP A 149 1.93 -8.16 -1.13
C TRP A 149 1.61 -7.27 -2.34
N ALA A 150 0.33 -7.02 -2.61
CA ALA A 150 -0.09 -6.15 -3.70
C ALA A 150 0.35 -4.70 -3.46
N THR A 151 0.26 -4.20 -2.22
CA THR A 151 0.74 -2.87 -1.83
C THR A 151 2.25 -2.73 -2.05
N ALA A 152 3.03 -3.73 -1.62
CA ALA A 152 4.48 -3.74 -1.82
C ALA A 152 4.86 -3.77 -3.31
N ASN A 153 4.10 -4.46 -4.16
CA ASN A 153 4.32 -4.48 -5.60
C ASN A 153 4.00 -3.14 -6.28
N LEU A 154 3.11 -2.33 -5.71
CA LEU A 154 2.76 -1.02 -6.26
C LEU A 154 3.78 0.07 -5.90
N ALA A 155 4.48 -0.10 -4.78
CA ALA A 155 5.34 0.94 -4.24
C ALA A 155 6.75 0.93 -4.84
N ASP A 156 7.38 2.11 -4.85
CA ASP A 156 8.78 2.30 -5.21
C ASP A 156 9.72 2.04 -4.05
N GLU A 157 9.27 2.33 -2.83
CA GLU A 157 10.00 2.16 -1.59
C GLU A 157 9.12 1.46 -0.57
N LEU A 158 9.72 0.65 0.31
CA LEU A 158 9.05 -0.03 1.40
C LEU A 158 9.62 0.43 2.72
N VAL A 159 8.76 0.85 3.63
CA VAL A 159 9.12 1.26 4.98
C VAL A 159 8.34 0.42 5.98
N PHE A 160 9.07 -0.15 6.92
CA PHE A 160 8.51 -0.98 7.98
C PHE A 160 8.74 -0.29 9.33
N ALA A 161 7.68 -0.14 10.12
CA ALA A 161 7.86 0.09 11.54
C ALA A 161 8.52 -1.15 12.18
N PRO A 162 9.29 -1.02 13.27
CA PRO A 162 9.85 -2.15 13.97
C PRO A 162 8.81 -3.24 14.23
N PHE A 163 9.15 -4.49 13.94
CA PHE A 163 8.25 -5.63 14.07
C PHE A 163 9.01 -6.85 14.62
N ASP A 164 8.27 -7.79 15.17
CA ASP A 164 8.75 -9.04 15.69
C ASP A 164 9.08 -10.04 14.57
N ASP A 165 10.10 -10.88 14.70
CA ASP A 165 10.48 -11.91 13.73
C ASP A 165 9.33 -12.88 13.42
N MET A 166 8.41 -13.09 14.38
CA MET A 166 7.21 -13.90 14.20
C MET A 166 6.09 -13.16 13.46
N SER A 167 6.29 -11.91 13.10
CA SER A 167 5.32 -11.12 12.33
C SER A 167 5.21 -11.60 10.88
N GLN A 168 4.01 -11.49 10.31
CA GLN A 168 3.80 -11.68 8.86
C GLN A 168 4.66 -10.74 8.00
N LEU A 169 5.07 -9.62 8.56
CA LEU A 169 5.91 -8.64 7.87
C LEU A 169 7.33 -9.17 7.64
N SER A 170 7.81 -10.13 8.44
CA SER A 170 9.15 -10.75 8.27
C SER A 170 9.30 -11.39 6.90
N THR A 171 8.31 -12.17 6.45
CA THR A 171 8.33 -12.80 5.13
C THR A 171 8.28 -11.76 4.01
N LEU A 172 7.43 -10.74 4.17
CA LEU A 172 7.32 -9.65 3.21
C LEU A 172 8.64 -8.87 3.12
N HIS A 173 9.19 -8.46 4.26
CA HIS A 173 10.48 -7.77 4.35
C HIS A 173 11.60 -8.57 3.71
N PHE A 174 11.76 -9.86 4.09
CA PHE A 174 12.79 -10.73 3.54
C PHE A 174 12.75 -10.83 2.01
N THR A 175 11.54 -10.91 1.45
CA THR A 175 11.38 -11.04 -0.01
C THR A 175 11.82 -9.78 -0.76
N TYR A 176 11.59 -8.61 -0.19
CA TYR A 176 11.88 -7.33 -0.86
C TYR A 176 13.20 -6.67 -0.42
N ALA A 177 13.86 -7.15 0.64
CA ALA A 177 15.07 -6.55 1.20
C ALA A 177 16.19 -6.32 0.17
N ASN A 178 16.30 -7.20 -0.83
CA ASN A 178 17.35 -7.14 -1.87
C ASN A 178 16.86 -6.57 -3.22
N SER A 179 15.58 -6.27 -3.36
CA SER A 179 14.99 -5.91 -4.67
C SER A 179 14.40 -4.50 -4.75
N THR A 180 14.25 -3.84 -3.61
CA THR A 180 13.58 -2.54 -3.47
C THR A 180 14.27 -1.75 -2.37
N THR A 181 14.21 -0.43 -2.41
CA THR A 181 14.58 0.39 -1.26
C THR A 181 13.70 0.00 -0.08
N CYS A 182 14.28 -0.67 0.90
CA CYS A 182 13.57 -1.22 2.04
C CYS A 182 14.24 -0.69 3.31
N LEU A 183 13.44 -0.05 4.16
CA LEU A 183 13.89 0.56 5.40
C LEU A 183 13.09 0.01 6.57
N ILE A 184 13.78 -0.34 7.67
CA ILE A 184 13.17 -0.51 8.99
C ILE A 184 13.50 0.76 9.79
N LEU A 185 12.48 1.39 10.38
CA LEU A 185 12.61 2.61 11.17
C LEU A 185 13.35 2.37 12.48
#